data_365a57347283893df705cd81dc8b8d98
#
_entry.id   365a57347283893df705cd81dc8b8d98
#
_cell.length_a   1.000
_cell.length_b   1.000
_cell.length_c   1.000
_cell.angle_alpha   90.00
_cell.angle_beta   90.00
_cell.angle_gamma   90.00
#
_symmetry.space_group_name_H-M   'P 1'
#
loop_
_entity.id
_entity.type
_entity.pdbx_description
1 polymer ?
#
loop_
_entity_poly.entity_id
_entity_poly.type
_entity_poly.pdbx_seq_one_letter_code
_entity_poly.pdbx_strand_id
1 'polypeptide(L)'
;RLFTIAASYTDKQSRYYGNEVLYNAIRDALQYWVKQDPTCFNWWYNQISVPQTQASLLALMDAGQRKLPSEIRMPILKAMGERSDPRKWTGANKMDIAIHHLIRGCLLKNDSIVRVNADEIFYPVQIVANEGIQEDLSYHQHGPQLYIGGYGTVFVDNIVRMGNILNGTKYAMNPEKLTLFSNFIRNTYFNVFRSRYLDFSVTGRGVSRKGTLDYGDCAALF
;
A
#
# COMPACT_ATOMS: atom_id res chain seq x y z
N ARG A 1 5.23 -16.29 2.30
CA ARG A 1 4.86 -17.70 2.04
C ARG A 1 3.33 -17.90 2.03
N LEU A 2 2.59 -17.51 3.08
CA LEU A 2 1.13 -17.74 3.12
C LEU A 2 0.39 -17.05 1.95
N PHE A 3 0.79 -15.84 1.59
CA PHE A 3 0.25 -15.13 0.43
C PHE A 3 0.45 -15.92 -0.89
N THR A 4 1.65 -16.49 -1.11
CA THR A 4 1.95 -17.31 -2.29
C THR A 4 1.07 -18.55 -2.36
N ILE A 5 0.85 -19.21 -1.20
CA ILE A 5 -0.04 -20.37 -1.10
C ILE A 5 -1.48 -19.97 -1.45
N ALA A 6 -1.96 -18.84 -0.90
CA ALA A 6 -3.30 -18.33 -1.18
C ALA A 6 -3.46 -17.94 -2.67
N ALA A 7 -2.47 -17.28 -3.25
CA ALA A 7 -2.48 -16.96 -4.68
C ALA A 7 -2.60 -18.24 -5.54
N SER A 8 -1.80 -19.27 -5.24
CA SER A 8 -1.89 -20.55 -5.95
C SER A 8 -3.23 -21.27 -5.76
N TYR A 9 -3.84 -21.15 -4.58
CA TYR A 9 -5.18 -21.71 -4.30
C TYR A 9 -6.30 -20.99 -5.05
N THR A 10 -6.18 -19.68 -5.24
CA THR A 10 -7.24 -18.85 -5.84
C THR A 10 -7.09 -18.61 -7.34
N ASP A 11 -5.91 -18.83 -7.89
CA ASP A 11 -5.66 -18.69 -9.33
C ASP A 11 -6.27 -19.87 -10.11
N LYS A 12 -7.25 -19.57 -10.98
CA LYS A 12 -7.94 -20.55 -11.81
C LYS A 12 -7.01 -21.28 -12.80
N GLN A 13 -5.85 -20.72 -13.11
CA GLN A 13 -4.87 -21.34 -13.99
C GLN A 13 -3.86 -22.20 -13.22
N SER A 14 -3.85 -22.10 -11.90
CA SER A 14 -2.96 -22.90 -11.04
C SER A 14 -3.43 -24.34 -10.96
N ARG A 15 -2.51 -25.29 -11.03
CA ARG A 15 -2.77 -26.71 -10.71
C ARG A 15 -3.28 -26.94 -9.29
N TYR A 16 -3.14 -25.93 -8.44
CA TYR A 16 -3.56 -25.96 -7.04
C TYR A 16 -4.87 -25.20 -6.79
N TYR A 17 -5.56 -24.78 -7.87
CA TYR A 17 -6.84 -24.10 -7.75
C TYR A 17 -7.86 -24.92 -6.96
N GLY A 18 -8.41 -24.36 -5.89
CA GLY A 18 -9.38 -25.00 -5.03
C GLY A 18 -8.85 -26.20 -4.21
N ASN A 19 -7.54 -26.40 -4.15
CA ASN A 19 -6.94 -27.52 -3.44
C ASN A 19 -7.24 -27.46 -1.93
N GLU A 20 -7.84 -28.53 -1.39
CA GLU A 20 -8.30 -28.58 0.00
C GLU A 20 -7.12 -28.55 1.01
N VAL A 21 -5.99 -29.17 0.69
CA VAL A 21 -4.81 -29.16 1.56
C VAL A 21 -4.28 -27.74 1.70
N LEU A 22 -4.22 -26.96 0.60
CA LEU A 22 -3.81 -25.56 0.65
C LEU A 22 -4.81 -24.69 1.42
N TYR A 23 -6.11 -24.91 1.21
CA TYR A 23 -7.14 -24.19 1.98
C TYR A 23 -7.00 -24.44 3.48
N ASN A 24 -6.84 -25.71 3.89
CA ASN A 24 -6.68 -26.06 5.30
C ASN A 24 -5.40 -25.44 5.88
N ALA A 25 -4.28 -25.49 5.16
CA ALA A 25 -3.03 -24.86 5.60
C ALA A 25 -3.18 -23.33 5.80
N ILE A 26 -3.90 -22.63 4.90
CA ILE A 26 -4.15 -21.20 5.04
C ILE A 26 -5.05 -20.94 6.24
N ARG A 27 -6.15 -21.68 6.37
CA ARG A 27 -7.10 -21.54 7.47
C ARG A 27 -6.41 -21.74 8.82
N ASP A 28 -5.66 -22.82 8.97
CA ASP A 28 -5.02 -23.18 10.23
C ASP A 28 -3.93 -22.18 10.62
N ALA A 29 -3.17 -21.69 9.65
CA ALA A 29 -2.17 -20.64 9.87
C ALA A 29 -2.81 -19.32 10.32
N LEU A 30 -3.91 -18.91 9.72
CA LEU A 30 -4.64 -17.69 10.10
C LEU A 30 -5.33 -17.87 11.46
N GLN A 31 -5.89 -19.04 11.75
CA GLN A 31 -6.47 -19.36 13.06
C GLN A 31 -5.41 -19.30 14.17
N TYR A 32 -4.22 -19.84 13.91
CA TYR A 32 -3.08 -19.72 14.82
C TYR A 32 -2.68 -18.26 15.02
N TRP A 33 -2.60 -17.47 13.92
CA TRP A 33 -2.30 -16.04 13.99
C TRP A 33 -3.31 -15.27 14.86
N VAL A 34 -4.61 -15.49 14.65
CA VAL A 34 -5.68 -14.88 15.44
C VAL A 34 -5.54 -15.23 16.92
N LYS A 35 -5.23 -16.48 17.22
CA LYS A 35 -5.05 -16.95 18.61
C LYS A 35 -3.84 -16.32 19.31
N GLN A 36 -2.71 -16.16 18.58
CA GLN A 36 -1.46 -15.62 19.14
C GLN A 36 -1.45 -14.10 19.20
N ASP A 37 -2.15 -13.46 18.27
CA ASP A 37 -2.20 -12.00 18.07
C ASP A 37 -0.83 -11.31 18.21
N PRO A 38 0.19 -11.73 17.44
CA PRO A 38 1.56 -11.30 17.64
C PRO A 38 1.74 -9.82 17.31
N THR A 39 2.55 -9.15 18.11
CA THR A 39 2.97 -7.77 17.89
C THR A 39 4.49 -7.66 17.85
N CYS A 40 5.00 -6.60 17.20
CA CYS A 40 6.42 -6.30 17.09
C CYS A 40 6.68 -4.93 17.73
N PHE A 41 7.88 -4.72 18.30
CA PHE A 41 8.27 -3.40 18.82
C PHE A 41 8.36 -2.33 17.70
N ASN A 42 8.63 -2.73 16.47
CA ASN A 42 8.63 -1.83 15.33
C ASN A 42 7.18 -1.59 14.85
N TRP A 43 6.68 -0.39 15.07
CA TRP A 43 5.34 0.06 14.73
C TRP A 43 4.95 -0.21 13.27
N TRP A 44 5.91 -0.12 12.33
CA TRP A 44 5.67 -0.28 10.89
C TRP A 44 5.11 -1.68 10.56
N TYR A 45 5.62 -2.73 11.23
CA TYR A 45 5.06 -4.06 11.04
C TYR A 45 3.62 -4.15 11.55
N ASN A 46 3.32 -3.53 12.70
CA ASN A 46 1.99 -3.62 13.31
C ASN A 46 0.94 -2.82 12.53
N GLN A 47 1.33 -1.66 11.98
CA GLN A 47 0.38 -0.73 11.39
C GLN A 47 0.34 -0.76 9.86
N ILE A 48 1.39 -1.24 9.20
CA ILE A 48 1.50 -1.25 7.74
C ILE A 48 1.70 -2.66 7.19
N SER A 49 2.85 -3.28 7.42
CA SER A 49 3.26 -4.49 6.70
C SER A 49 2.33 -5.68 6.93
N VAL A 50 2.02 -5.97 8.19
CA VAL A 50 1.12 -7.08 8.55
C VAL A 50 -0.32 -6.80 8.08
N PRO A 51 -0.93 -5.64 8.37
CA PRO A 51 -2.28 -5.33 7.87
C PRO A 51 -2.39 -5.35 6.34
N GLN A 52 -1.43 -4.85 5.59
CA GLN A 52 -1.42 -4.92 4.12
C GLN A 52 -1.39 -6.37 3.63
N THR A 53 -0.54 -7.19 4.23
CA THR A 53 -0.45 -8.62 3.90
C THR A 53 -1.76 -9.33 4.21
N GLN A 54 -2.36 -9.06 5.36
CA GLN A 54 -3.64 -9.63 5.78
C GLN A 54 -4.79 -9.18 4.87
N ALA A 55 -4.84 -7.88 4.51
CA ALA A 55 -5.85 -7.34 3.59
C ALA A 55 -5.81 -8.07 2.24
N SER A 56 -4.61 -8.17 1.66
CA SER A 56 -4.41 -8.85 0.38
C SER A 56 -4.75 -10.34 0.46
N LEU A 57 -4.35 -11.00 1.53
CA LEU A 57 -4.65 -12.42 1.76
C LEU A 57 -6.15 -12.68 1.91
N LEU A 58 -6.85 -11.86 2.70
CA LEU A 58 -8.30 -11.98 2.86
C LEU A 58 -9.05 -11.69 1.56
N ALA A 59 -8.58 -10.72 0.75
CA ALA A 59 -9.16 -10.43 -0.56
C ALA A 59 -9.00 -11.61 -1.53
N LEU A 60 -7.83 -12.25 -1.57
CA LEU A 60 -7.62 -13.47 -2.34
C LEU A 60 -8.57 -14.59 -1.88
N MET A 61 -8.67 -14.83 -0.58
CA MET A 61 -9.53 -15.88 -0.04
C MET A 61 -11.02 -15.61 -0.28
N ASP A 62 -11.44 -14.33 -0.32
CA ASP A 62 -12.82 -13.97 -0.71
C ASP A 62 -13.11 -14.24 -2.21
N ALA A 63 -12.10 -14.22 -3.06
CA ALA A 63 -12.20 -14.57 -4.47
C ALA A 63 -12.09 -16.09 -4.73
N GLY A 64 -11.64 -16.86 -3.76
CA GLY A 64 -11.45 -18.31 -3.86
C GLY A 64 -12.76 -19.10 -3.83
N GLN A 65 -12.65 -20.40 -4.11
CA GLN A 65 -13.81 -21.31 -4.12
C GLN A 65 -14.47 -21.44 -2.74
N ARG A 66 -13.67 -21.42 -1.68
CA ARG A 66 -14.14 -21.56 -0.31
C ARG A 66 -13.65 -20.39 0.53
N LYS A 67 -14.59 -19.69 1.16
CA LYS A 67 -14.29 -18.54 2.01
C LYS A 67 -13.80 -18.97 3.39
N LEU A 68 -13.01 -18.10 4.00
CA LEU A 68 -12.58 -18.31 5.39
C LEU A 68 -13.76 -18.17 6.35
N PRO A 69 -13.78 -18.97 7.44
CA PRO A 69 -14.77 -18.84 8.50
C PRO A 69 -14.77 -17.45 9.14
N SER A 70 -15.95 -17.00 9.59
CA SER A 70 -16.13 -15.67 10.18
C SER A 70 -15.30 -15.48 11.45
N GLU A 71 -15.13 -16.53 12.25
CA GLU A 71 -14.33 -16.55 13.48
C GLU A 71 -12.82 -16.34 13.25
N ILE A 72 -12.35 -16.50 12.02
CA ILE A 72 -10.97 -16.18 11.61
C ILE A 72 -10.93 -14.80 10.95
N ARG A 73 -11.86 -14.56 10.04
CA ARG A 73 -11.87 -13.34 9.21
C ARG A 73 -12.15 -12.09 10.03
N MET A 74 -13.17 -12.12 10.90
CA MET A 74 -13.62 -10.92 11.61
C MET A 74 -12.61 -10.39 12.64
N PRO A 75 -11.92 -11.22 13.46
CA PRO A 75 -10.88 -10.72 14.33
C PRO A 75 -9.74 -10.03 13.59
N ILE A 76 -9.32 -10.53 12.42
CA ILE A 76 -8.28 -9.91 11.59
C ILE A 76 -8.76 -8.53 11.11
N LEU A 77 -9.96 -8.44 10.55
CA LEU A 77 -10.53 -7.17 10.06
C LEU A 77 -10.74 -6.16 11.20
N LYS A 78 -11.08 -6.63 12.40
CA LYS A 78 -11.18 -5.79 13.60
C LYS A 78 -9.82 -5.24 14.00
N ALA A 79 -8.82 -6.10 14.16
CA ALA A 79 -7.46 -5.72 14.51
C ALA A 79 -6.85 -4.71 13.52
N MET A 80 -7.06 -4.89 12.21
CA MET A 80 -6.65 -3.91 11.19
C MET A 80 -7.25 -2.52 11.44
N GLY A 81 -8.52 -2.45 11.88
CA GLY A 81 -9.21 -1.19 12.15
C GLY A 81 -8.75 -0.49 13.44
N GLU A 82 -8.33 -1.25 14.43
CA GLU A 82 -7.99 -0.74 15.76
C GLU A 82 -6.51 -0.35 15.89
N ARG A 83 -5.63 -0.98 15.11
CA ARG A 83 -4.17 -0.82 15.28
C ARG A 83 -3.57 0.37 14.55
N SER A 84 -4.29 0.96 13.60
CA SER A 84 -3.78 2.06 12.80
C SER A 84 -4.87 3.05 12.40
N ASP A 85 -4.47 4.31 12.24
CA ASP A 85 -5.32 5.39 11.77
C ASP A 85 -4.51 6.24 10.78
N PRO A 86 -4.89 6.29 9.49
CA PRO A 86 -4.13 7.05 8.48
C PRO A 86 -4.06 8.55 8.79
N ARG A 87 -5.03 9.09 9.55
CA ARG A 87 -5.06 10.51 9.91
C ARG A 87 -3.93 10.94 10.85
N LYS A 88 -3.27 9.98 11.52
CA LYS A 88 -2.12 10.21 12.41
C LYS A 88 -0.78 10.24 11.66
N TRP A 89 -0.79 10.06 10.36
CA TRP A 89 0.40 9.91 9.54
C TRP A 89 0.40 10.87 8.35
N THR A 90 1.57 11.06 7.74
CA THR A 90 1.80 11.90 6.57
C THR A 90 2.36 11.11 5.40
N GLY A 91 2.37 11.70 4.20
CA GLY A 91 3.05 11.16 3.03
C GLY A 91 2.73 9.69 2.74
N ALA A 92 3.76 8.92 2.41
CA ALA A 92 3.63 7.51 2.02
C ALA A 92 3.05 6.62 3.13
N ASN A 93 3.41 6.86 4.40
CA ASN A 93 2.90 6.06 5.51
C ASN A 93 1.37 6.19 5.69
N LYS A 94 0.84 7.42 5.53
CA LYS A 94 -0.61 7.66 5.51
C LYS A 94 -1.29 6.83 4.43
N MET A 95 -0.74 6.84 3.22
CA MET A 95 -1.29 6.09 2.09
C MET A 95 -1.27 4.59 2.32
N ASP A 96 -0.14 4.05 2.78
CA ASP A 96 0.01 2.63 3.07
C ASP A 96 -1.05 2.13 4.06
N ILE A 97 -1.33 2.91 5.10
CA ILE A 97 -2.37 2.59 6.08
C ILE A 97 -3.76 2.72 5.44
N ALA A 98 -4.03 3.80 4.73
CA ALA A 98 -5.34 4.01 4.11
C ALA A 98 -5.68 2.92 3.08
N ILE A 99 -4.69 2.41 2.33
CA ILE A 99 -4.89 1.35 1.33
C ILE A 99 -5.42 0.07 1.98
N HIS A 100 -4.80 -0.41 3.06
CA HIS A 100 -5.32 -1.62 3.70
C HIS A 100 -6.67 -1.40 4.39
N HIS A 101 -6.94 -0.18 4.90
CA HIS A 101 -8.28 0.17 5.40
C HIS A 101 -9.33 0.24 4.30
N LEU A 102 -8.98 0.72 3.10
CA LEU A 102 -9.87 0.68 1.94
C LEU A 102 -10.25 -0.76 1.60
N ILE A 103 -9.25 -1.66 1.50
CA ILE A 103 -9.49 -3.09 1.24
C ILE A 103 -10.35 -3.68 2.36
N ARG A 104 -10.08 -3.34 3.62
CA ARG A 104 -10.92 -3.71 4.76
C ARG A 104 -12.38 -3.26 4.58
N GLY A 105 -12.60 -2.03 4.12
CA GLY A 105 -13.91 -1.49 3.80
C GLY A 105 -14.64 -2.32 2.73
N CYS A 106 -13.94 -2.68 1.67
CA CYS A 106 -14.47 -3.56 0.61
C CYS A 106 -14.86 -4.94 1.17
N LEU A 107 -13.98 -5.55 1.97
CA LEU A 107 -14.22 -6.85 2.60
C LEU A 107 -15.41 -6.84 3.57
N LEU A 108 -15.64 -5.73 4.25
CA LEU A 108 -16.78 -5.52 5.16
C LEU A 108 -18.04 -5.04 4.42
N LYS A 109 -17.95 -4.74 3.11
CA LYS A 109 -19.00 -4.10 2.31
C LYS A 109 -19.49 -2.79 2.94
N ASN A 110 -18.58 -2.02 3.49
CA ASN A 110 -18.86 -0.76 4.18
C ASN A 110 -18.37 0.43 3.36
N ASP A 111 -19.30 1.11 2.69
CA ASP A 111 -19.07 2.25 1.82
C ASP A 111 -18.40 3.43 2.55
N SER A 112 -18.76 3.67 3.79
CA SER A 112 -18.18 4.77 4.58
C SER A 112 -16.69 4.55 4.84
N ILE A 113 -16.29 3.31 5.16
CA ILE A 113 -14.87 2.98 5.34
C ILE A 113 -14.11 3.14 4.01
N VAL A 114 -14.69 2.67 2.90
CA VAL A 114 -14.07 2.80 1.57
C VAL A 114 -13.88 4.28 1.21
N ARG A 115 -14.94 5.12 1.36
CA ARG A 115 -14.90 6.54 1.02
C ARG A 115 -13.83 7.28 1.82
N VAL A 116 -13.87 7.19 3.15
CA VAL A 116 -12.90 7.88 4.01
C VAL A 116 -11.46 7.51 3.65
N ASN A 117 -11.21 6.22 3.38
CA ASN A 117 -9.85 5.80 3.08
C ASN A 117 -9.41 6.09 1.64
N ALA A 118 -10.32 6.17 0.68
CA ALA A 118 -10.01 6.70 -0.64
C ALA A 118 -9.57 8.18 -0.57
N ASP A 119 -10.28 8.99 0.22
CA ASP A 119 -9.91 10.38 0.46
C ASP A 119 -8.52 10.48 1.13
N GLU A 120 -8.24 9.64 2.13
CA GLU A 120 -6.94 9.60 2.82
C GLU A 120 -5.78 9.11 1.91
N ILE A 121 -6.05 8.22 0.95
CA ILE A 121 -5.06 7.78 -0.05
C ILE A 121 -4.64 8.96 -0.92
N PHE A 122 -5.58 9.79 -1.38
CA PHE A 122 -5.28 10.92 -2.25
C PHE A 122 -5.01 12.22 -1.48
N TYR A 123 -5.17 12.22 -0.14
CA TYR A 123 -4.90 13.40 0.69
C TYR A 123 -3.47 13.95 0.50
N PRO A 124 -2.40 13.13 0.45
CA PRO A 124 -1.04 13.65 0.31
C PRO A 124 -0.74 14.33 -1.04
N VAL A 125 -1.63 14.23 -2.03
CA VAL A 125 -1.49 14.97 -3.29
C VAL A 125 -1.96 16.41 -3.07
N GLN A 126 -1.10 17.20 -2.46
CA GLN A 126 -1.26 18.64 -2.22
C GLN A 126 0.10 19.26 -1.90
N ILE A 127 0.20 20.58 -2.09
CA ILE A 127 1.38 21.34 -1.66
C ILE A 127 1.33 21.49 -0.13
N VAL A 128 2.43 21.18 0.52
CA VAL A 128 2.57 21.26 2.00
C VAL A 128 3.91 21.87 2.37
N ALA A 129 3.99 22.46 3.58
CA ALA A 129 5.23 22.99 4.13
C ALA A 129 6.06 21.94 4.90
N ASN A 130 5.47 20.76 5.15
CA ASN A 130 6.08 19.66 5.90
C ASN A 130 6.41 18.49 4.98
N GLU A 131 6.13 17.25 5.42
CA GLU A 131 6.35 16.05 4.61
C GLU A 131 5.33 15.92 3.47
N GLY A 132 5.79 15.72 2.25
CA GLY A 132 4.99 15.63 1.02
C GLY A 132 5.54 16.49 -0.11
N ILE A 133 4.69 16.86 -1.08
CA ILE A 133 5.05 17.70 -2.22
C ILE A 133 5.19 19.14 -1.73
N GLN A 134 6.34 19.77 -2.02
CA GLN A 134 6.64 21.16 -1.69
C GLN A 134 6.20 22.10 -2.82
N GLU A 135 6.28 23.43 -2.58
CA GLU A 135 5.92 24.45 -3.56
C GLU A 135 6.77 24.40 -4.84
N ASP A 136 8.04 24.02 -4.71
CA ASP A 136 8.97 23.80 -5.83
C ASP A 136 8.82 22.41 -6.48
N LEU A 137 7.78 21.66 -6.12
CA LEU A 137 7.52 20.28 -6.52
C LEU A 137 8.58 19.27 -6.06
N SER A 138 9.46 19.60 -5.12
CA SER A 138 10.27 18.59 -4.44
C SER A 138 9.40 17.71 -3.52
N TYR A 139 9.91 16.55 -3.10
CA TYR A 139 9.21 15.67 -2.16
C TYR A 139 10.05 15.46 -0.91
N HIS A 140 9.48 15.83 0.24
CA HIS A 140 10.12 15.69 1.54
C HIS A 140 9.47 14.58 2.37
N GLN A 141 10.30 13.87 3.14
CA GLN A 141 9.87 12.89 4.13
C GLN A 141 10.92 12.78 5.24
N HIS A 142 10.51 12.45 6.46
CA HIS A 142 11.34 12.53 7.68
C HIS A 142 11.84 13.97 7.96
N GLY A 143 10.89 14.90 8.02
CA GLY A 143 11.16 16.33 8.14
C GLY A 143 11.57 16.95 6.79
N PRO A 144 12.43 17.99 6.79
CA PRO A 144 12.81 18.71 5.57
C PRO A 144 13.85 17.96 4.72
N GLN A 145 13.79 16.64 4.70
CA GLN A 145 14.74 15.82 3.95
C GLN A 145 14.21 15.58 2.54
N LEU A 146 14.96 15.97 1.52
CA LEU A 146 14.68 15.67 0.13
C LEU A 146 14.74 14.15 -0.08
N TYR A 147 13.59 13.53 -0.35
CA TYR A 147 13.47 12.07 -0.31
C TYR A 147 12.57 11.53 -1.41
N ILE A 148 12.85 11.91 -2.66
CA ILE A 148 12.13 11.43 -3.84
C ILE A 148 12.36 9.93 -4.03
N GLY A 149 13.61 9.47 -3.86
CA GLY A 149 13.90 8.03 -3.74
C GLY A 149 13.30 7.45 -2.45
N GLY A 150 12.97 6.16 -2.43
CA GLY A 150 12.33 5.52 -1.29
C GLY A 150 10.92 6.02 -1.04
N TYR A 151 10.70 6.99 -0.15
CA TYR A 151 9.36 7.45 0.19
C TYR A 151 8.62 8.13 -0.96
N GLY A 152 9.29 8.95 -1.76
CA GLY A 152 8.69 9.54 -2.97
C GLY A 152 8.30 8.48 -3.99
N THR A 153 9.12 7.43 -4.16
CA THR A 153 8.78 6.29 -5.01
C THR A 153 7.55 5.55 -4.48
N VAL A 154 7.49 5.25 -3.19
CA VAL A 154 6.30 4.62 -2.58
C VAL A 154 5.05 5.49 -2.76
N PHE A 155 5.20 6.82 -2.60
CA PHE A 155 4.13 7.77 -2.87
C PHE A 155 3.63 7.67 -4.31
N VAL A 156 4.54 7.70 -5.30
CA VAL A 156 4.20 7.59 -6.73
C VAL A 156 3.53 6.26 -7.04
N ASP A 157 4.12 5.15 -6.60
CA ASP A 157 3.57 3.80 -6.84
C ASP A 157 2.16 3.66 -6.28
N ASN A 158 1.92 4.15 -5.07
CA ASN A 158 0.60 4.09 -4.44
C ASN A 158 -0.42 4.96 -5.19
N ILE A 159 -0.06 6.19 -5.60
CA ILE A 159 -0.96 7.06 -6.37
C ILE A 159 -1.30 6.44 -7.72
N VAL A 160 -0.32 5.95 -8.46
CA VAL A 160 -0.54 5.32 -9.77
C VAL A 160 -1.42 4.08 -9.62
N ARG A 161 -1.06 3.19 -8.71
CA ARG A 161 -1.80 1.95 -8.48
C ARG A 161 -3.24 2.20 -8.05
N MET A 162 -3.45 3.06 -7.05
CA MET A 162 -4.79 3.33 -6.54
C MET A 162 -5.58 4.24 -7.47
N GLY A 163 -4.91 5.16 -8.17
CA GLY A 163 -5.52 5.96 -9.23
C GLY A 163 -6.11 5.08 -10.33
N ASN A 164 -5.38 4.07 -10.79
CA ASN A 164 -5.87 3.11 -11.78
C ASN A 164 -7.03 2.25 -11.25
N ILE A 165 -6.91 1.72 -10.03
CA ILE A 165 -7.95 0.86 -9.44
C ILE A 165 -9.25 1.62 -9.20
N LEU A 166 -9.18 2.87 -8.76
CA LEU A 166 -10.34 3.68 -8.41
C LEU A 166 -10.85 4.53 -9.58
N ASN A 167 -10.16 4.54 -10.72
CA ASN A 167 -10.58 5.29 -11.91
C ASN A 167 -12.00 4.88 -12.36
N GLY A 168 -12.80 5.85 -12.75
CA GLY A 168 -14.19 5.63 -13.17
C GLY A 168 -15.16 5.27 -12.04
N THR A 169 -14.70 5.22 -10.80
CA THR A 169 -15.57 5.03 -9.61
C THR A 169 -15.87 6.38 -8.94
N LYS A 170 -16.83 6.38 -8.02
CA LYS A 170 -17.14 7.55 -7.17
C LYS A 170 -16.01 7.88 -6.17
N TYR A 171 -14.95 7.10 -6.12
CA TYR A 171 -13.78 7.25 -5.26
C TYR A 171 -12.53 7.68 -6.03
N ALA A 172 -12.66 8.02 -7.31
CA ALA A 172 -11.56 8.47 -8.14
C ALA A 172 -10.91 9.75 -7.58
N MET A 173 -9.61 9.89 -7.81
CA MET A 173 -8.89 11.12 -7.50
C MET A 173 -9.51 12.30 -8.28
N ASN A 174 -9.67 13.45 -7.61
CA ASN A 174 -10.21 14.63 -8.28
C ASN A 174 -9.24 15.21 -9.33
N PRO A 175 -9.75 15.94 -10.34
CA PRO A 175 -8.93 16.46 -11.44
C PRO A 175 -7.81 17.42 -11.02
N GLU A 176 -8.01 18.21 -9.97
CA GLU A 176 -6.99 19.14 -9.46
C GLU A 176 -5.79 18.40 -8.90
N LYS A 177 -6.04 17.37 -8.09
CA LYS A 177 -4.99 16.50 -7.56
C LYS A 177 -4.27 15.73 -8.68
N LEU A 178 -5.01 15.26 -9.68
CA LEU A 178 -4.41 14.59 -10.85
C LEU A 178 -3.48 15.54 -11.60
N THR A 179 -3.88 16.80 -11.76
CA THR A 179 -3.06 17.84 -12.41
C THR A 179 -1.78 18.09 -11.60
N LEU A 180 -1.89 18.28 -10.28
CA LEU A 180 -0.74 18.49 -9.41
C LEU A 180 0.22 17.28 -9.46
N PHE A 181 -0.33 16.07 -9.35
CA PHE A 181 0.47 14.84 -9.42
C PHE A 181 1.18 14.71 -10.78
N SER A 182 0.49 15.00 -11.87
CA SER A 182 1.08 14.98 -13.21
C SER A 182 2.22 16.00 -13.36
N ASN A 183 2.07 17.19 -12.76
CA ASN A 183 3.13 18.19 -12.73
C ASN A 183 4.33 17.74 -11.91
N PHE A 184 4.10 17.13 -10.74
CA PHE A 184 5.16 16.54 -9.93
C PHE A 184 5.92 15.45 -10.70
N ILE A 185 5.22 14.54 -11.37
CA ILE A 185 5.84 13.48 -12.17
C ILE A 185 6.71 14.07 -13.29
N ARG A 186 6.18 15.00 -14.09
CA ARG A 186 6.90 15.56 -15.26
C ARG A 186 8.07 16.45 -14.88
N ASN A 187 7.90 17.30 -13.88
CA ASN A 187 8.84 18.35 -13.56
C ASN A 187 9.89 17.94 -12.50
N THR A 188 9.60 16.87 -11.73
CA THR A 188 10.48 16.43 -10.65
C THR A 188 10.85 14.96 -10.77
N TYR A 189 9.85 14.07 -10.69
CA TYR A 189 10.13 12.64 -10.54
C TYR A 189 10.91 12.06 -11.73
N PHE A 190 10.53 12.39 -12.97
CA PHE A 190 11.26 11.93 -14.15
C PHE A 190 12.66 12.54 -14.27
N ASN A 191 12.85 13.74 -13.79
CA ASN A 191 14.12 14.45 -13.92
C ASN A 191 15.23 13.94 -12.99
N VAL A 192 14.87 13.17 -11.97
CA VAL A 192 15.85 12.61 -11.02
C VAL A 192 16.36 11.23 -11.42
N PHE A 193 15.86 10.68 -12.55
CA PHE A 193 16.36 9.42 -13.09
C PHE A 193 17.32 9.62 -14.26
N ARG A 194 18.32 8.74 -14.35
CA ARG A 194 19.22 8.56 -15.48
C ARG A 194 19.21 7.08 -15.85
N SER A 195 18.38 6.71 -16.84
CA SER A 195 18.07 5.31 -17.12
C SER A 195 17.47 4.66 -15.86
N ARG A 196 18.02 3.55 -15.42
CA ARG A 196 17.58 2.84 -14.21
C ARG A 196 18.09 3.43 -12.87
N TYR A 197 18.97 4.45 -12.93
CA TYR A 197 19.60 4.99 -11.73
C TYR A 197 18.95 6.29 -11.28
N LEU A 198 18.72 6.36 -9.98
CA LEU A 198 18.25 7.56 -9.30
C LEU A 198 19.42 8.48 -8.97
N ASP A 199 19.21 9.79 -9.06
CA ASP A 199 20.18 10.77 -8.58
C ASP A 199 20.45 10.60 -7.09
N PHE A 200 21.72 10.62 -6.72
CA PHE A 200 22.17 10.42 -5.35
C PHE A 200 21.58 11.44 -4.37
N SER A 201 21.44 12.70 -4.78
CA SER A 201 21.01 13.80 -3.92
C SER A 201 19.56 13.66 -3.40
N VAL A 202 18.73 12.86 -4.07
CA VAL A 202 17.30 12.72 -3.74
C VAL A 202 16.95 11.45 -2.97
N THR A 203 17.96 10.72 -2.48
CA THR A 203 17.75 9.42 -1.80
C THR A 203 17.47 9.53 -0.31
N GLY A 204 17.55 10.74 0.25
CA GLY A 204 17.39 10.96 1.67
C GLY A 204 18.31 10.05 2.51
N ARG A 205 17.82 9.47 3.58
CA ARG A 205 18.59 8.50 4.40
C ARG A 205 18.93 7.20 3.67
N GLY A 206 18.40 6.98 2.48
CA GLY A 206 18.72 5.84 1.63
C GLY A 206 20.17 5.84 1.15
N VAL A 207 20.84 7.00 1.13
CA VAL A 207 22.22 7.19 0.71
C VAL A 207 23.21 6.22 1.34
N SER A 208 23.00 5.83 2.59
CA SER A 208 23.86 4.87 3.30
C SER A 208 23.54 3.40 3.03
N ARG A 209 22.51 3.10 2.22
CA ARG A 209 22.06 1.73 1.96
C ARG A 209 22.56 1.25 0.62
N LYS A 210 23.12 0.03 0.61
CA LYS A 210 23.59 -0.60 -0.61
C LYS A 210 22.43 -0.85 -1.60
N GLY A 211 22.63 -0.50 -2.87
CA GLY A 211 21.68 -0.76 -3.95
C GLY A 211 20.48 0.21 -4.07
N THR A 212 20.40 1.24 -3.23
CA THR A 212 19.26 2.18 -3.24
C THR A 212 19.21 3.12 -4.45
N LEU A 213 20.24 3.18 -5.25
CA LEU A 213 20.26 4.00 -6.47
C LEU A 213 19.79 3.24 -7.71
N ASP A 214 19.75 1.92 -7.67
CA ASP A 214 19.34 1.09 -8.78
C ASP A 214 17.85 0.71 -8.63
N TYR A 215 17.02 1.31 -9.45
CA TYR A 215 15.58 1.07 -9.48
C TYR A 215 15.17 0.05 -10.56
N GLY A 216 16.14 -0.66 -11.17
CA GLY A 216 15.88 -1.72 -12.14
C GLY A 216 15.05 -1.21 -13.32
N ASP A 217 13.94 -1.91 -13.60
CA ASP A 217 13.09 -1.62 -14.75
C ASP A 217 12.16 -0.42 -14.58
N CYS A 218 12.54 0.61 -13.82
CA CYS A 218 11.80 1.89 -13.85
C CYS A 218 11.66 2.44 -15.28
N ALA A 219 12.55 2.04 -16.21
CA ALA A 219 12.36 2.29 -17.62
C ALA A 219 11.09 1.64 -18.23
N ALA A 220 10.51 0.64 -17.59
CA ALA A 220 9.26 0.02 -18.00
C ALA A 220 8.02 0.82 -17.55
N LEU A 221 8.20 1.88 -16.75
CA LEU A 221 7.15 2.82 -16.35
C LEU A 221 7.05 4.02 -17.30
N PHE A 222 7.93 4.10 -18.29
CA PHE A 222 8.00 5.10 -19.33
C PHE A 222 7.82 4.44 -20.72
#